data_ed3a26d44c1f227c4f4b4114417aa3f5
#
_entry.id   ed3a26d44c1f227c4f4b4114417aa3f5
#
_cell.length_a   1.000
_cell.length_b   1.000
_cell.length_c   1.000
_cell.angle_alpha   90.00
_cell.angle_beta   90.00
_cell.angle_gamma   90.00
#
_symmetry.space_group_name_H-M   'P 1'
#
loop_
_entity.id
_entity.type
_entity.pdbx_description
1 polymer ?
#
loop_
_entity_poly.entity_id
_entity_poly.type
_entity_poly.pdbx_seq_one_letter_code
_entity_poly.pdbx_strand_id
1 'polypeptide(L)'
;AQRTRTREFCIGKRVRACSTHPTFIHHQQLISMSRYRRNFIAGGTFFFTVKLAHPQSRLLVAHIDLLRAAYAVTQKRYPFRTVAICVMPNHLHAVWTLPPDDADYSLRWRLIKTRFSAHFPSAALSVSKQRRHERGIWQRRFYEHTVHDAADLQRCVDYVHFNPVKHGFVARVQEWPYSSFHRYAQAGWLPWDWGGTREVMTAHWGE
;
A
#
# COMPACT_ATOMS: atom_id res chain seq x y z
N ALA A 1 -81.11 6.78 39.24
CA ALA A 1 -81.80 8.01 39.00
C ALA A 1 -81.16 8.78 37.86
N GLN A 2 -81.97 8.88 36.83
CA GLN A 2 -82.22 9.98 35.93
C GLN A 2 -81.06 10.60 35.18
N ARG A 3 -81.00 10.37 33.88
CA ARG A 3 -81.50 11.20 32.77
C ARG A 3 -80.88 12.59 32.77
N THR A 4 -80.34 13.06 31.70
CA THR A 4 -81.01 13.48 30.46
C THR A 4 -80.00 13.75 29.34
N ARG A 5 -80.42 13.44 28.17
CA ARG A 5 -80.10 13.86 26.81
C ARG A 5 -79.87 15.37 26.65
N THR A 6 -78.96 15.70 25.72
CA THR A 6 -79.37 16.49 24.54
C THR A 6 -78.33 16.44 23.42
N ARG A 7 -78.79 16.20 22.23
CA ARG A 7 -78.31 16.42 20.84
C ARG A 7 -77.78 17.87 20.69
N GLU A 8 -76.97 18.16 19.81
CA GLU A 8 -77.01 18.26 18.32
C GLU A 8 -75.68 18.95 17.88
N PHE A 9 -75.14 18.84 16.81
CA PHE A 9 -75.27 18.98 15.40
C PHE A 9 -73.89 19.08 14.71
N CYS A 10 -73.78 18.50 13.53
CA CYS A 10 -72.72 18.53 12.53
C CYS A 10 -72.10 19.88 12.23
N ILE A 11 -70.81 19.87 11.85
CA ILE A 11 -70.44 20.38 10.52
C ILE A 11 -69.01 19.84 10.25
N GLY A 12 -68.89 19.13 9.14
CA GLY A 12 -67.63 18.56 8.69
C GLY A 12 -66.64 19.60 8.17
N LYS A 13 -65.36 19.36 8.44
CA LYS A 13 -64.29 19.85 7.59
C LYS A 13 -63.24 18.72 7.46
N ARG A 14 -63.16 18.17 6.26
CA ARG A 14 -62.06 17.28 5.85
C ARG A 14 -60.76 18.05 6.04
N VAL A 15 -59.95 17.65 6.99
CA VAL A 15 -58.53 18.02 7.03
C VAL A 15 -57.77 16.93 6.30
N ARG A 16 -57.18 17.28 5.16
CA ARG A 16 -56.27 16.42 4.41
C ARG A 16 -55.07 16.17 5.30
N ALA A 17 -54.79 14.90 5.56
CA ALA A 17 -53.54 14.48 6.16
C ALA A 17 -52.39 14.80 5.17
N CYS A 18 -51.56 15.74 5.56
CA CYS A 18 -50.30 16.01 4.89
C CYS A 18 -49.32 14.93 5.30
N SER A 19 -49.08 14.00 4.39
CA SER A 19 -48.06 12.98 4.51
C SER A 19 -46.69 13.65 4.40
N THR A 20 -46.08 13.97 5.54
CA THR A 20 -44.69 14.36 5.60
C THR A 20 -43.83 13.10 5.50
N HIS A 21 -43.37 12.78 4.31
CA HIS A 21 -42.28 11.85 4.13
C HIS A 21 -41.00 12.46 4.74
N PRO A 22 -40.26 11.73 5.56
CA PRO A 22 -38.94 12.17 5.94
C PRO A 22 -38.05 12.09 4.72
N THR A 23 -37.60 13.25 4.26
CA THR A 23 -36.57 13.37 3.23
C THR A 23 -35.28 12.78 3.80
N PHE A 24 -34.95 11.57 3.38
CA PHE A 24 -33.62 11.01 3.60
C PHE A 24 -32.62 11.91 2.89
N ILE A 25 -31.95 12.77 3.64
CA ILE A 25 -30.77 13.49 3.17
C ILE A 25 -29.68 12.41 3.00
N HIS A 26 -29.50 11.95 1.77
CA HIS A 26 -28.32 11.21 1.39
C HIS A 26 -27.12 12.14 1.61
N HIS A 27 -26.43 11.95 2.72
CA HIS A 27 -25.08 12.47 2.87
C HIS A 27 -24.23 11.71 1.84
N GLN A 28 -24.13 12.27 0.65
CA GLN A 28 -23.05 11.94 -0.26
C GLN A 28 -21.76 12.32 0.46
N GLN A 29 -21.13 11.34 1.09
CA GLN A 29 -19.72 11.42 1.44
C GLN A 29 -18.97 11.70 0.13
N LEU A 30 -18.65 12.97 -0.07
CA LEU A 30 -17.66 13.38 -1.05
C LEU A 30 -16.39 12.60 -0.69
N ILE A 31 -16.15 11.53 -1.44
CA ILE A 31 -14.87 10.83 -1.41
C ILE A 31 -13.85 11.88 -1.87
N SER A 32 -13.23 12.54 -0.90
CA SER A 32 -12.09 13.39 -1.13
C SER A 32 -11.05 12.53 -1.83
N MET A 33 -10.96 12.63 -3.15
CA MET A 33 -9.88 12.04 -3.90
C MET A 33 -8.60 12.69 -3.37
N SER A 34 -7.91 11.97 -2.51
CA SER A 34 -6.61 12.38 -1.98
C SER A 34 -5.75 12.89 -3.14
N ARG A 35 -5.49 14.20 -3.15
CA ARG A 35 -4.58 14.85 -4.10
C ARG A 35 -3.14 14.56 -3.69
N TYR A 36 -2.83 13.31 -3.44
CA TYR A 36 -1.48 12.91 -3.12
C TYR A 36 -0.56 13.25 -4.29
N ARG A 37 0.31 14.21 -4.08
CA ARG A 37 1.39 14.57 -5.01
C ARG A 37 2.65 13.86 -4.56
N ARG A 38 3.32 13.20 -5.49
CA ARG A 38 4.62 12.60 -5.26
C ARG A 38 5.66 13.66 -4.96
N ASN A 39 6.49 13.37 -3.98
CA ASN A 39 7.61 14.23 -3.63
C ASN A 39 8.85 13.78 -4.41
N PHE A 40 9.36 14.63 -5.30
CA PHE A 40 10.55 14.35 -6.10
C PHE A 40 11.71 15.20 -5.58
N ILE A 41 12.58 14.58 -4.76
CA ILE A 41 13.77 15.23 -4.21
C ILE A 41 14.99 14.55 -4.83
N ALA A 42 15.82 15.31 -5.54
CA ALA A 42 17.08 14.83 -6.09
C ALA A 42 18.01 14.38 -4.96
N GLY A 43 18.64 13.22 -5.10
CA GLY A 43 19.45 12.62 -4.03
C GLY A 43 18.67 12.12 -2.82
N GLY A 44 17.35 12.24 -2.82
CA GLY A 44 16.50 11.89 -1.68
C GLY A 44 16.53 10.40 -1.33
N THR A 45 16.21 10.12 -0.07
CA THR A 45 15.97 8.76 0.42
C THR A 45 14.47 8.55 0.59
N PHE A 46 13.98 7.42 0.08
CA PHE A 46 12.55 7.12 0.05
C PHE A 46 12.29 5.68 0.51
N PHE A 47 11.24 5.51 1.27
CA PHE A 47 10.64 4.21 1.55
C PHE A 47 9.51 3.93 0.55
N PHE A 48 9.36 2.68 0.15
CA PHE A 48 8.34 2.23 -0.80
C PHE A 48 7.61 0.99 -0.32
N THR A 49 6.28 0.94 -0.59
CA THR A 49 5.49 -0.29 -0.58
C THR A 49 4.95 -0.53 -1.99
N VAL A 50 5.35 -1.63 -2.61
CA VAL A 50 4.96 -1.99 -3.99
C VAL A 50 4.24 -3.33 -3.99
N LYS A 51 2.98 -3.34 -4.45
CA LYS A 51 2.07 -4.50 -4.31
C LYS A 51 1.71 -5.12 -5.65
N LEU A 52 1.48 -6.41 -5.62
CA LEU A 52 0.76 -7.10 -6.69
C LEU A 52 -0.73 -6.72 -6.68
N ALA A 53 -1.37 -6.86 -7.84
CA ALA A 53 -2.80 -6.57 -7.99
C ALA A 53 -3.68 -7.55 -7.20
N HIS A 54 -3.24 -8.80 -7.08
CA HIS A 54 -3.96 -9.85 -6.37
C HIS A 54 -3.39 -10.04 -4.96
N PRO A 55 -4.16 -9.78 -3.89
CA PRO A 55 -3.64 -9.82 -2.51
C PRO A 55 -3.12 -11.19 -2.07
N GLN A 56 -3.68 -12.27 -2.61
CA GLN A 56 -3.29 -13.65 -2.26
C GLN A 56 -2.18 -14.20 -3.17
N SER A 57 -1.65 -13.40 -4.08
CA SER A 57 -0.58 -13.83 -4.99
C SER A 57 0.71 -14.15 -4.22
N ARG A 58 1.40 -15.19 -4.66
CA ARG A 58 2.73 -15.58 -4.15
C ARG A 58 3.83 -15.38 -5.20
N LEU A 59 3.53 -14.66 -6.28
CA LEU A 59 4.37 -14.55 -7.48
C LEU A 59 5.78 -14.01 -7.17
N LEU A 60 5.93 -13.07 -6.23
CA LEU A 60 7.22 -12.45 -5.96
C LEU A 60 8.23 -13.42 -5.36
N VAL A 61 7.81 -14.26 -4.42
CA VAL A 61 8.69 -15.28 -3.82
C VAL A 61 8.80 -16.53 -4.69
N ALA A 62 7.71 -16.92 -5.38
CA ALA A 62 7.73 -18.05 -6.31
C ALA A 62 8.69 -17.82 -7.50
N HIS A 63 8.89 -16.56 -7.89
CA HIS A 63 9.76 -16.16 -9.01
C HIS A 63 10.78 -15.10 -8.56
N ILE A 64 11.39 -15.32 -7.39
CA ILE A 64 12.29 -14.35 -6.76
C ILE A 64 13.49 -14.01 -7.65
N ASP A 65 14.00 -14.99 -8.40
CA ASP A 65 15.18 -14.79 -9.26
C ASP A 65 14.85 -13.90 -10.47
N LEU A 66 13.64 -14.00 -11.03
CA LEU A 66 13.18 -13.08 -12.06
C LEU A 66 13.03 -11.65 -11.52
N LEU A 67 12.55 -11.50 -10.27
CA LEU A 67 12.47 -10.20 -9.63
C LEU A 67 13.88 -9.62 -9.37
N ARG A 68 14.79 -10.43 -8.87
CA ARG A 68 16.21 -10.04 -8.64
C ARG A 68 16.88 -9.61 -9.94
N ALA A 69 16.69 -10.36 -11.02
CA ALA A 69 17.22 -10.02 -12.34
C ALA A 69 16.65 -8.70 -12.86
N ALA A 70 15.34 -8.51 -12.80
CA ALA A 70 14.67 -7.27 -13.20
C ALA A 70 15.17 -6.05 -12.39
N TYR A 71 15.38 -6.26 -11.09
CA TYR A 71 15.90 -5.25 -10.18
C TYR A 71 17.35 -4.89 -10.52
N ALA A 72 18.24 -5.89 -10.63
CA ALA A 72 19.67 -5.70 -10.91
C ALA A 72 19.90 -5.00 -12.27
N VAL A 73 19.22 -5.44 -13.35
CA VAL A 73 19.31 -4.80 -14.67
C VAL A 73 18.85 -3.34 -14.60
N THR A 74 17.80 -3.06 -13.85
CA THR A 74 17.31 -1.68 -13.69
C THR A 74 18.30 -0.84 -12.89
N GLN A 75 18.83 -1.37 -11.80
CA GLN A 75 19.79 -0.67 -10.93
C GLN A 75 21.11 -0.37 -11.68
N LYS A 76 21.56 -1.29 -12.53
CA LYS A 76 22.75 -1.08 -13.37
C LYS A 76 22.54 0.07 -14.38
N ARG A 77 21.36 0.16 -14.98
CA ARG A 77 21.05 1.18 -16.01
C ARG A 77 20.66 2.55 -15.41
N TYR A 78 19.97 2.52 -14.29
CA TYR A 78 19.49 3.69 -13.56
C TYR A 78 19.90 3.55 -12.08
N PRO A 79 21.12 3.95 -11.72
CA PRO A 79 21.70 3.70 -10.41
C PRO A 79 20.85 4.25 -9.25
N PHE A 80 20.81 3.49 -8.17
CA PHE A 80 20.28 3.88 -6.86
C PHE A 80 20.88 2.96 -5.80
N ARG A 81 21.00 3.44 -4.58
CA ARG A 81 21.47 2.65 -3.45
C ARG A 81 20.28 2.00 -2.74
N THR A 82 20.28 0.68 -2.65
CA THR A 82 19.32 -0.05 -1.81
C THR A 82 19.82 -0.04 -0.37
N VAL A 83 19.15 0.74 0.49
CA VAL A 83 19.43 0.76 1.92
C VAL A 83 18.88 -0.53 2.56
N ALA A 84 17.56 -0.74 2.45
CA ALA A 84 16.91 -1.95 2.90
C ALA A 84 15.90 -2.45 1.87
N ILE A 85 15.64 -3.76 1.87
CA ILE A 85 14.61 -4.40 1.06
C ILE A 85 14.10 -5.67 1.74
N CYS A 86 12.80 -5.90 1.67
CA CYS A 86 12.18 -7.17 2.05
C CYS A 86 11.08 -7.52 1.05
N VAL A 87 11.14 -8.74 0.50
CA VAL A 87 10.18 -9.23 -0.48
C VAL A 87 9.24 -10.22 0.19
N MET A 88 7.96 -9.87 0.21
CA MET A 88 6.85 -10.71 0.66
C MET A 88 6.21 -11.43 -0.52
N PRO A 89 5.33 -12.43 -0.33
CA PRO A 89 4.70 -13.15 -1.43
C PRO A 89 4.00 -12.26 -2.45
N ASN A 90 3.28 -11.22 -1.99
CA ASN A 90 2.39 -10.36 -2.80
C ASN A 90 2.79 -8.88 -2.83
N HIS A 91 3.80 -8.48 -2.09
CA HIS A 91 4.31 -7.11 -2.06
C HIS A 91 5.77 -7.07 -1.65
N LEU A 92 6.39 -5.92 -1.75
CA LEU A 92 7.73 -5.69 -1.23
C LEU A 92 7.81 -4.30 -0.59
N HIS A 93 8.72 -4.19 0.36
CA HIS A 93 9.16 -2.92 0.93
C HIS A 93 10.61 -2.66 0.56
N ALA A 94 10.93 -1.42 0.24
CA ALA A 94 12.30 -1.03 -0.04
C ALA A 94 12.58 0.40 0.44
N VAL A 95 13.82 0.62 0.88
CA VAL A 95 14.36 1.95 1.14
C VAL A 95 15.48 2.19 0.14
N TRP A 96 15.34 3.26 -0.67
CA TRP A 96 16.34 3.64 -1.68
C TRP A 96 16.86 5.05 -1.41
N THR A 97 18.15 5.25 -1.69
CA THR A 97 18.73 6.58 -1.88
C THR A 97 19.04 6.77 -3.36
N LEU A 98 18.57 7.85 -3.95
CA LEU A 98 18.82 8.19 -5.35
C LEU A 98 20.16 8.93 -5.51
N PRO A 99 20.73 8.99 -6.73
CA PRO A 99 21.86 9.85 -7.03
C PRO A 99 21.57 11.34 -6.78
N PRO A 100 22.57 12.17 -6.50
CA PRO A 100 22.39 13.59 -6.13
C PRO A 100 21.53 14.39 -7.11
N ASP A 101 21.62 14.10 -8.42
CA ASP A 101 20.93 14.86 -9.46
C ASP A 101 19.68 14.16 -10.00
N ASP A 102 19.21 13.12 -9.33
CA ASP A 102 18.11 12.28 -9.81
C ASP A 102 17.01 12.15 -8.75
N ALA A 103 15.76 12.30 -9.19
CA ALA A 103 14.56 12.15 -8.37
C ALA A 103 13.59 11.10 -8.94
N ASP A 104 13.89 10.46 -10.08
CA ASP A 104 12.93 9.63 -10.80
C ASP A 104 12.94 8.16 -10.32
N TYR A 105 12.48 7.95 -9.09
CA TYR A 105 12.19 6.59 -8.59
C TYR A 105 11.02 5.93 -9.35
N SER A 106 10.14 6.74 -9.96
CA SER A 106 8.97 6.23 -10.66
C SER A 106 9.34 5.47 -11.94
N LEU A 107 10.32 5.98 -12.69
CA LEU A 107 10.90 5.28 -13.85
C LEU A 107 11.48 3.91 -13.42
N ARG A 108 12.25 3.89 -12.33
CA ARG A 108 12.87 2.68 -11.81
C ARG A 108 11.85 1.62 -11.44
N TRP A 109 10.83 1.98 -10.68
CA TRP A 109 9.73 1.06 -10.36
C TRP A 109 8.97 0.59 -11.59
N ARG A 110 8.70 1.48 -12.55
CA ARG A 110 8.07 1.11 -13.82
C ARG A 110 8.89 0.06 -14.56
N LEU A 111 10.20 0.25 -14.68
CA LEU A 111 11.08 -0.67 -15.38
C LEU A 111 11.20 -2.03 -14.67
N ILE A 112 11.35 -2.06 -13.35
CA ILE A 112 11.37 -3.30 -12.57
C ILE A 112 10.07 -4.06 -12.77
N LYS A 113 8.93 -3.38 -12.59
CA LYS A 113 7.59 -3.98 -12.76
C LYS A 113 7.37 -4.52 -14.17
N THR A 114 7.78 -3.77 -15.19
CA THR A 114 7.63 -4.17 -16.60
C THR A 114 8.49 -5.39 -16.92
N ARG A 115 9.79 -5.37 -16.53
CA ARG A 115 10.70 -6.50 -16.77
C ARG A 115 10.23 -7.77 -16.08
N PHE A 116 9.87 -7.69 -14.82
CA PHE A 116 9.30 -8.82 -14.08
C PHE A 116 8.04 -9.37 -14.77
N SER A 117 7.10 -8.48 -15.13
CA SER A 117 5.82 -8.87 -15.75
C SER A 117 5.98 -9.47 -17.15
N ALA A 118 7.08 -9.20 -17.86
CA ALA A 118 7.30 -9.73 -19.20
C ALA A 118 7.33 -11.26 -19.26
N HIS A 119 7.66 -11.91 -18.15
CA HIS A 119 7.75 -13.38 -18.04
C HIS A 119 6.41 -14.08 -17.81
N PHE A 120 5.32 -13.33 -17.65
CA PHE A 120 4.00 -13.91 -17.35
C PHE A 120 2.99 -13.58 -18.43
N PRO A 121 2.01 -14.47 -18.68
CA PRO A 121 0.89 -14.14 -19.56
C PRO A 121 0.12 -12.94 -19.00
N SER A 122 -0.45 -12.14 -19.89
CA SER A 122 -1.37 -11.08 -19.46
C SER A 122 -2.63 -11.70 -18.86
N ALA A 123 -3.02 -11.27 -17.67
CA ALA A 123 -4.31 -11.65 -17.10
C ALA A 123 -5.45 -11.11 -17.97
N ALA A 124 -6.65 -11.68 -17.84
CA ALA A 124 -7.85 -11.10 -18.44
C ALA A 124 -8.02 -9.67 -17.92
N LEU A 125 -7.86 -8.69 -18.79
CA LEU A 125 -7.80 -7.28 -18.43
C LEU A 125 -9.06 -6.54 -18.85
N SER A 126 -9.51 -5.59 -18.04
CA SER A 126 -10.50 -4.61 -18.45
C SER A 126 -9.98 -3.78 -19.64
N VAL A 127 -10.88 -3.27 -20.49
CA VAL A 127 -10.54 -2.43 -21.64
C VAL A 127 -9.61 -1.27 -21.26
N SER A 128 -9.82 -0.67 -20.08
CA SER A 128 -8.98 0.42 -19.56
C SER A 128 -7.53 -0.01 -19.29
N LYS A 129 -7.31 -1.22 -18.76
CA LYS A 129 -5.97 -1.78 -18.52
C LYS A 129 -5.28 -2.16 -19.83
N GLN A 130 -6.02 -2.74 -20.78
CA GLN A 130 -5.51 -3.08 -22.11
C GLN A 130 -5.02 -1.83 -22.86
N ARG A 131 -5.80 -0.75 -22.87
CA ARG A 131 -5.41 0.54 -23.49
C ARG A 131 -4.14 1.14 -22.90
N ARG A 132 -3.78 0.80 -21.66
CA ARG A 132 -2.56 1.28 -20.99
C ARG A 132 -1.42 0.29 -21.03
N HIS A 133 -1.56 -0.82 -21.76
CA HIS A 133 -0.57 -1.91 -21.81
C HIS A 133 -0.21 -2.47 -20.43
N GLU A 134 -1.14 -2.42 -19.47
CA GLU A 134 -0.96 -3.02 -18.15
C GLU A 134 -1.18 -4.53 -18.24
N ARG A 135 -0.33 -5.33 -17.59
CA ARG A 135 -0.47 -6.80 -17.54
C ARG A 135 -1.32 -7.30 -16.39
N GLY A 136 -1.82 -6.43 -15.52
CA GLY A 136 -2.67 -6.76 -14.38
C GLY A 136 -1.94 -7.46 -13.22
N ILE A 137 -0.62 -7.61 -13.28
CA ILE A 137 0.18 -8.29 -12.25
C ILE A 137 0.41 -7.38 -11.04
N TRP A 138 0.67 -6.10 -11.27
CA TRP A 138 0.95 -5.11 -10.24
C TRP A 138 -0.21 -4.17 -10.01
N GLN A 139 -0.33 -3.65 -8.78
CA GLN A 139 -1.09 -2.44 -8.55
C GLN A 139 -0.44 -1.29 -9.32
N ARG A 140 -1.28 -0.41 -9.88
CA ARG A 140 -0.80 0.72 -10.68
C ARG A 140 0.04 1.68 -9.85
N ARG A 141 -0.47 2.06 -8.68
CA ARG A 141 0.20 2.95 -7.75
C ARG A 141 1.04 2.13 -6.77
N PHE A 142 2.01 2.78 -6.18
CA PHE A 142 2.75 2.30 -5.02
C PHE A 142 2.75 3.40 -3.98
N TYR A 143 2.93 3.04 -2.73
CA TYR A 143 3.13 3.99 -1.64
C TYR A 143 4.59 4.42 -1.63
N GLU A 144 4.86 5.70 -1.39
CA GLU A 144 6.18 6.22 -1.09
C GLU A 144 6.11 7.16 0.12
N HIS A 145 7.16 7.16 0.91
CA HIS A 145 7.41 8.09 2.00
C HIS A 145 8.83 8.64 1.85
N THR A 146 8.96 9.97 1.90
CA THR A 146 10.26 10.63 1.90
C THR A 146 10.86 10.53 3.29
N VAL A 147 12.07 9.99 3.38
CA VAL A 147 12.82 9.92 4.63
C VAL A 147 13.38 11.30 4.96
N HIS A 148 13.06 11.80 6.16
CA HIS A 148 13.38 13.18 6.56
C HIS A 148 14.69 13.29 7.35
N ASP A 149 14.97 12.31 8.21
CA ASP A 149 16.13 12.31 9.10
C ASP A 149 16.62 10.90 9.42
N ALA A 150 17.65 10.79 10.24
CA ALA A 150 18.25 9.51 10.61
C ALA A 150 17.29 8.62 11.44
N ALA A 151 16.48 9.23 12.30
CA ALA A 151 15.51 8.47 13.11
C ALA A 151 14.37 7.91 12.23
N ASP A 152 13.92 8.70 11.26
CA ASP A 152 12.95 8.27 10.27
C ASP A 152 13.51 7.16 9.36
N LEU A 153 14.77 7.28 8.94
CA LEU A 153 15.47 6.23 8.21
C LEU A 153 15.51 4.92 9.02
N GLN A 154 15.86 4.99 10.29
CA GLN A 154 15.93 3.81 11.16
C GLN A 154 14.56 3.15 11.28
N ARG A 155 13.48 3.92 11.52
CA ARG A 155 12.12 3.40 11.56
C ARG A 155 11.71 2.69 10.25
N CYS A 156 12.08 3.27 9.10
CA CYS A 156 11.84 2.66 7.80
C CYS A 156 12.58 1.34 7.62
N VAL A 157 13.85 1.29 8.00
CA VAL A 157 14.70 0.08 7.90
C VAL A 157 14.17 -1.02 8.82
N ASP A 158 13.85 -0.68 10.05
CA ASP A 158 13.30 -1.59 11.05
C ASP A 158 11.97 -2.18 10.57
N TYR A 159 11.10 -1.34 10.03
CA TYR A 159 9.84 -1.77 9.45
C TYR A 159 10.03 -2.75 8.28
N VAL A 160 10.96 -2.47 7.37
CA VAL A 160 11.29 -3.37 6.26
C VAL A 160 11.73 -4.74 6.77
N HIS A 161 12.60 -4.78 7.78
CA HIS A 161 13.15 -6.03 8.29
C HIS A 161 12.15 -6.82 9.14
N PHE A 162 11.32 -6.14 9.95
CA PHE A 162 10.34 -6.79 10.82
C PHE A 162 9.09 -7.30 10.08
N ASN A 163 8.85 -6.83 8.88
CA ASN A 163 7.63 -7.06 8.12
C ASN A 163 7.22 -8.54 7.98
N PRO A 164 8.13 -9.52 7.75
CA PRO A 164 7.77 -10.95 7.70
C PRO A 164 7.18 -11.49 9.00
N VAL A 165 7.68 -11.03 10.13
CA VAL A 165 7.16 -11.40 11.46
C VAL A 165 5.79 -10.75 11.68
N LYS A 166 5.67 -9.47 11.36
CA LYS A 166 4.40 -8.72 11.43
C LYS A 166 3.27 -9.41 10.65
N HIS A 167 3.57 -9.95 9.48
CA HIS A 167 2.61 -10.69 8.65
C HIS A 167 2.47 -12.17 9.01
N GLY A 168 3.16 -12.66 10.03
CA GLY A 168 3.07 -14.05 10.50
C GLY A 168 3.66 -15.07 9.53
N PHE A 169 4.56 -14.68 8.63
CA PHE A 169 5.22 -15.61 7.73
C PHE A 169 6.31 -16.41 8.42
N VAL A 170 6.95 -15.84 9.43
CA VAL A 170 7.99 -16.44 10.27
C VAL A 170 7.85 -15.95 11.72
N ALA A 171 8.42 -16.70 12.66
CA ALA A 171 8.46 -16.30 14.06
C ALA A 171 9.58 -15.30 14.37
N ARG A 172 10.71 -15.39 13.66
CA ARG A 172 11.89 -14.55 13.84
C ARG A 172 12.35 -13.95 12.52
N VAL A 173 12.83 -12.72 12.55
CA VAL A 173 13.26 -11.95 11.36
C VAL A 173 14.32 -12.70 10.54
N GLN A 174 15.26 -13.37 11.21
CA GLN A 174 16.33 -14.13 10.57
C GLN A 174 15.86 -15.34 9.75
N GLU A 175 14.63 -15.81 9.96
CA GLU A 175 14.07 -16.96 9.24
C GLU A 175 13.56 -16.58 7.84
N TRP A 176 13.43 -15.28 7.53
CA TRP A 176 12.93 -14.84 6.23
C TRP A 176 14.06 -14.62 5.21
N PRO A 177 14.22 -15.48 4.18
CA PRO A 177 15.38 -15.45 3.30
C PRO A 177 15.39 -14.28 2.30
N TYR A 178 14.26 -13.60 2.11
CA TYR A 178 14.09 -12.55 1.09
C TYR A 178 14.18 -11.14 1.70
N SER A 179 15.05 -10.98 2.70
CA SER A 179 15.27 -9.72 3.42
C SER A 179 16.73 -9.28 3.38
N SER A 180 16.96 -7.97 3.33
CA SER A 180 18.29 -7.39 3.54
C SER A 180 18.77 -7.48 4.99
N PHE A 181 17.94 -7.94 5.92
CA PHE A 181 18.31 -8.17 7.32
C PHE A 181 19.62 -8.95 7.46
N HIS A 182 19.76 -10.04 6.68
CA HIS A 182 20.97 -10.88 6.73
C HIS A 182 22.25 -10.10 6.45
N ARG A 183 22.22 -9.14 5.51
CA ARG A 183 23.36 -8.27 5.23
C ARG A 183 23.67 -7.36 6.45
N TYR A 184 22.64 -6.87 7.13
CA TYR A 184 22.81 -6.05 8.32
C TYR A 184 23.37 -6.84 9.50
N ALA A 185 22.90 -8.07 9.70
CA ALA A 185 23.41 -8.97 10.74
C ALA A 185 24.86 -9.41 10.45
N GLN A 186 25.18 -9.73 9.19
CA GLN A 186 26.55 -10.08 8.78
C GLN A 186 27.53 -8.91 8.94
N ALA A 187 27.08 -7.68 8.73
CA ALA A 187 27.89 -6.46 8.94
C ALA A 187 27.99 -6.05 10.42
N GLY A 188 27.31 -6.76 11.34
CA GLY A 188 27.28 -6.41 12.76
C GLY A 188 26.46 -5.17 13.11
N TRP A 189 25.63 -4.68 12.18
CA TRP A 189 24.78 -3.51 12.42
C TRP A 189 23.50 -3.86 13.21
N LEU A 190 23.06 -5.11 13.13
CA LEU A 190 21.95 -5.65 13.93
C LEU A 190 22.38 -7.02 14.50
N PRO A 191 21.95 -7.36 15.73
CA PRO A 191 22.15 -8.71 16.24
C PRO A 191 21.32 -9.73 15.46
N TRP A 192 21.76 -10.97 15.37
CA TRP A 192 21.05 -12.03 14.65
C TRP A 192 19.65 -12.32 15.22
N ASP A 193 19.49 -12.17 16.53
CA ASP A 193 18.24 -12.35 17.24
C ASP A 193 17.38 -11.06 17.33
N TRP A 194 17.73 -10.03 16.53
CA TRP A 194 16.96 -8.80 16.52
C TRP A 194 15.47 -9.05 16.23
N GLY A 195 14.62 -8.64 17.17
CA GLY A 195 13.17 -8.91 17.17
C GLY A 195 12.31 -7.70 16.82
N GLY A 196 12.90 -6.62 16.32
CA GLY A 196 12.18 -5.36 16.05
C GLY A 196 12.11 -4.44 17.27
N THR A 197 11.59 -3.24 17.05
CA THR A 197 11.27 -2.28 18.11
C THR A 197 9.76 -2.26 18.35
N ARG A 198 9.33 -1.79 19.54
CA ARG A 198 7.90 -1.68 19.89
C ARG A 198 7.13 -0.81 18.88
N GLU A 199 7.76 0.24 18.36
CA GLU A 199 7.17 1.16 17.40
C GLU A 199 6.91 0.49 16.05
N VAL A 200 7.80 -0.39 15.61
CA VAL A 200 7.70 -1.14 14.35
C VAL A 200 6.55 -2.15 14.37
N MET A 201 6.24 -2.72 15.54
CA MET A 201 5.15 -3.70 15.68
C MET A 201 3.77 -3.09 15.38
N THR A 202 3.60 -1.79 15.61
CA THR A 202 2.32 -1.08 15.44
C THR A 202 2.25 -0.23 14.17
N ALA A 203 3.35 -0.06 13.44
CA ALA A 203 3.42 0.79 12.25
C ALA A 203 2.67 0.19 11.05
N HIS A 204 1.99 1.04 10.27
CA HIS A 204 1.31 0.68 9.01
C HIS A 204 1.72 1.66 7.90
N TRP A 205 2.55 1.18 6.95
CA TRP A 205 3.10 2.03 5.91
C TRP A 205 2.67 1.53 4.52
N GLY A 206 1.49 1.99 4.11
CA GLY A 206 0.95 1.69 2.78
C GLY A 206 0.49 0.24 2.58
N GLU A 207 0.12 -0.46 3.63
CA GLU A 207 -0.45 -1.82 3.59
C GLU A 207 -1.97 -1.84 3.41
#